data_e1d6faa19f16becf3171521d1390f68e
#
_entry.id   e1d6faa19f16becf3171521d1390f68e
#
_cell.length_a   1.000
_cell.length_b   1.000
_cell.length_c   1.000
_cell.angle_alpha   90.00
_cell.angle_beta   90.00
_cell.angle_gamma   90.00
#
_symmetry.space_group_name_H-M   'P 1'
#
loop_
_entity.id
_entity.type
_entity.pdbx_description
1 polymer ?
#
loop_
_entity_poly.entity_id
_entity_poly.type
_entity_poly.pdbx_seq_one_letter_code
_entity_poly.pdbx_strand_id
1 'polypeptide(L)'
;FIEGDGDVPPTLAGKFPAADTASRTTAAMFGLYRKEVAFYREAAPLLDVRAPRVFFADADETGADFLLVFEDVGPARQGDQIAGCDIADARAAIRQAAAIHAPSWARAELLEADWIAPPPDLRERLGAMYPQAQAIFRERYADSLDPDCMAVCDQLAEASSAWFGREDPPQCLVHGDFRLDNMLFDIRGGQEPIAILD
;
A
#
# COMPACT_ATOMS: atom_id res chain seq x y z
N PHE A 1 28.07 -9.79 7.42
CA PHE A 1 28.43 -10.09 8.82
C PHE A 1 27.91 -8.95 9.68
N ILE A 2 27.14 -9.26 10.72
CA ILE A 2 26.72 -8.31 11.74
C ILE A 2 27.56 -8.65 12.96
N GLU A 3 28.42 -7.72 13.39
CA GLU A 3 29.20 -7.86 14.63
C GLU A 3 28.61 -6.92 15.70
N GLY A 4 28.36 -7.42 16.90
CA GLY A 4 27.87 -6.63 18.03
C GLY A 4 27.51 -7.50 19.21
N ASP A 5 27.53 -6.92 20.40
CA ASP A 5 27.23 -7.60 21.68
C ASP A 5 25.72 -7.57 22.01
N GLY A 6 24.85 -7.36 21.04
CA GLY A 6 23.39 -7.28 21.22
C GLY A 6 22.66 -8.58 20.86
N ASP A 7 21.39 -8.64 21.26
CA ASP A 7 20.46 -9.68 20.83
C ASP A 7 20.06 -9.41 19.35
N VAL A 8 20.86 -9.95 18.43
CA VAL A 8 20.70 -9.75 17.00
C VAL A 8 19.79 -10.86 16.45
N PRO A 9 18.71 -10.53 15.72
CA PRO A 9 17.87 -11.56 15.11
C PRO A 9 18.67 -12.41 14.11
N PRO A 10 18.46 -13.73 14.07
CA PRO A 10 19.21 -14.64 13.20
C PRO A 10 18.98 -14.37 11.70
N THR A 11 17.85 -13.79 11.36
CA THR A 11 17.43 -13.48 9.98
C THR A 11 16.77 -12.11 9.93
N LEU A 12 16.94 -11.43 8.80
CA LEU A 12 16.32 -10.15 8.49
C LEU A 12 15.74 -10.22 7.08
N ALA A 13 14.65 -9.49 6.84
CA ALA A 13 14.11 -9.28 5.52
C ALA A 13 14.58 -7.92 4.97
N GLY A 14 15.00 -7.89 3.71
CA GLY A 14 15.44 -6.66 3.05
C GLY A 14 14.58 -6.34 1.84
N LYS A 15 14.18 -5.07 1.67
CA LYS A 15 13.50 -4.57 0.47
C LYS A 15 14.39 -3.56 -0.24
N PHE A 16 14.57 -3.78 -1.54
CA PHE A 16 15.44 -3.01 -2.42
C PHE A 16 14.66 -2.55 -3.64
N PRO A 17 15.16 -1.55 -4.39
CA PRO A 17 14.56 -1.16 -5.65
C PRO A 17 14.49 -2.34 -6.64
N ALA A 18 13.45 -2.32 -7.48
CA ALA A 18 13.32 -3.29 -8.57
C ALA A 18 14.57 -3.26 -9.46
N ALA A 19 15.00 -4.43 -9.94
CA ALA A 19 16.12 -4.52 -10.88
C ALA A 19 15.79 -3.87 -12.25
N ASP A 20 14.50 -3.86 -12.61
CA ASP A 20 14.02 -3.26 -13.85
C ASP A 20 14.03 -1.73 -13.79
N THR A 21 14.73 -1.11 -14.74
CA THR A 21 14.90 0.34 -14.80
C THR A 21 13.58 1.08 -15.04
N ALA A 22 12.63 0.52 -15.81
CA ALA A 22 11.36 1.16 -16.08
C ALA A 22 10.50 1.23 -14.80
N SER A 23 10.46 0.15 -14.04
CA SER A 23 9.77 0.09 -12.74
C SER A 23 10.39 1.08 -11.74
N ARG A 24 11.73 1.15 -11.67
CA ARG A 24 12.44 2.13 -10.81
C ARG A 24 12.12 3.57 -11.17
N THR A 25 12.16 3.89 -12.47
CA THR A 25 11.84 5.24 -12.97
C THR A 25 10.40 5.63 -12.62
N THR A 26 9.45 4.71 -12.81
CA THR A 26 8.06 4.92 -12.45
C THR A 26 7.90 5.14 -10.94
N ALA A 27 8.52 4.31 -10.12
CA ALA A 27 8.46 4.43 -8.67
C ALA A 27 9.04 5.78 -8.19
N ALA A 28 10.18 6.20 -8.75
CA ALA A 28 10.80 7.49 -8.44
C ALA A 28 9.90 8.68 -8.87
N MET A 29 9.29 8.60 -10.06
CA MET A 29 8.39 9.64 -10.58
C MET A 29 7.17 9.88 -9.66
N PHE A 30 6.62 8.82 -9.08
CA PHE A 30 5.49 8.89 -8.14
C PHE A 30 5.93 9.00 -6.67
N GLY A 31 7.24 8.99 -6.40
CA GLY A 31 7.80 9.07 -5.05
C GLY A 31 7.46 7.86 -4.17
N LEU A 32 7.20 6.69 -4.77
CA LEU A 32 6.69 5.52 -4.04
C LEU A 32 7.67 5.05 -2.97
N TYR A 33 8.95 4.92 -3.29
CA TYR A 33 9.97 4.47 -2.35
C TYR A 33 10.18 5.46 -1.19
N ARG A 34 10.14 6.77 -1.47
CA ARG A 34 10.22 7.79 -0.42
C ARG A 34 9.01 7.75 0.51
N LYS A 35 7.82 7.54 -0.05
CA LYS A 35 6.59 7.42 0.75
C LYS A 35 6.64 6.20 1.66
N GLU A 36 7.10 5.07 1.15
CA GLU A 36 7.24 3.86 1.94
C GLU A 36 8.26 4.03 3.07
N VAL A 37 9.44 4.59 2.78
CA VAL A 37 10.44 4.90 3.80
C VAL A 37 9.88 5.87 4.85
N ALA A 38 9.19 6.92 4.43
CA ALA A 38 8.59 7.90 5.34
C ALA A 38 7.46 7.27 6.18
N PHE A 39 6.64 6.40 5.59
CA PHE A 39 5.63 5.65 6.33
C PHE A 39 6.25 4.89 7.52
N TYR A 40 7.30 4.10 7.28
CA TYR A 40 7.92 3.32 8.36
C TYR A 40 8.63 4.18 9.40
N ARG A 41 9.16 5.34 9.03
CA ARG A 41 9.85 6.26 9.95
C ARG A 41 8.90 7.13 10.76
N GLU A 42 7.80 7.59 10.17
CA GLU A 42 6.99 8.67 10.70
C GLU A 42 5.57 8.24 11.08
N ALA A 43 4.91 7.40 10.25
CA ALA A 43 3.52 7.01 10.47
C ALA A 43 3.38 5.68 11.24
N ALA A 44 4.10 4.65 10.85
CA ALA A 44 3.96 3.32 11.44
C ALA A 44 4.09 3.31 12.98
N PRO A 45 4.98 4.09 13.61
CA PRO A 45 5.06 4.17 15.07
C PRO A 45 3.83 4.78 15.75
N LEU A 46 2.97 5.47 15.01
CA LEU A 46 1.77 6.16 15.48
C LEU A 46 0.47 5.42 15.17
N LEU A 47 0.57 4.28 14.49
CA LEU A 47 -0.54 3.44 14.07
C LEU A 47 -0.54 2.11 14.85
N ASP A 48 -1.71 1.48 14.88
CA ASP A 48 -1.90 0.18 15.54
C ASP A 48 -1.76 -1.00 14.56
N VAL A 49 -1.42 -0.73 13.30
CA VAL A 49 -1.27 -1.75 12.26
C VAL A 49 -0.08 -2.66 12.54
N ARG A 50 -0.27 -3.95 12.37
CA ARG A 50 0.82 -4.92 12.42
C ARG A 50 1.60 -4.89 11.10
N ALA A 51 2.45 -3.92 10.93
CA ALA A 51 3.50 -3.92 9.91
C ALA A 51 4.78 -4.58 10.45
N PRO A 52 5.66 -5.15 9.61
CA PRO A 52 6.96 -5.63 10.07
C PRO A 52 7.76 -4.52 10.75
N ARG A 53 8.39 -4.86 11.88
CA ARG A 53 9.28 -3.91 12.57
C ARG A 53 10.43 -3.55 11.66
N VAL A 54 10.64 -2.26 11.43
CA VAL A 54 11.78 -1.77 10.66
C VAL A 54 13.00 -1.55 11.57
N PHE A 55 14.16 -2.00 11.13
CA PHE A 55 15.46 -1.74 11.77
C PHE A 55 16.24 -0.65 11.04
N PHE A 56 16.06 -0.55 9.72
CA PHE A 56 16.65 0.50 8.91
C PHE A 56 15.69 0.88 7.79
N ALA A 57 15.57 2.19 7.54
CA ALA A 57 14.74 2.74 6.48
C ALA A 57 15.41 4.01 5.95
N ASP A 58 15.84 4.00 4.70
CA ASP A 58 16.43 5.17 4.05
C ASP A 58 16.23 5.14 2.55
N ALA A 59 16.21 6.33 1.93
CA ALA A 59 16.14 6.51 0.49
C ALA A 59 17.10 7.62 0.06
N ASP A 60 17.64 7.51 -1.14
CA ASP A 60 18.49 8.54 -1.71
C ASP A 60 17.71 9.83 -2.05
N GLU A 61 18.44 10.90 -2.33
CA GLU A 61 17.83 12.21 -2.66
C GLU A 61 16.95 12.17 -3.91
N THR A 62 17.20 11.26 -4.83
CA THR A 62 16.41 11.12 -6.07
C THR A 62 15.14 10.30 -5.85
N GLY A 63 15.09 9.48 -4.81
CA GLY A 63 14.02 8.51 -4.56
C GLY A 63 14.05 7.31 -5.52
N ALA A 64 15.16 7.09 -6.22
CA ALA A 64 15.34 5.95 -7.13
C ALA A 64 15.96 4.75 -6.43
N ASP A 65 16.71 4.98 -5.38
CA ASP A 65 17.35 3.97 -4.54
C ASP A 65 16.83 4.07 -3.10
N PHE A 66 16.57 2.93 -2.48
CA PHE A 66 16.17 2.84 -1.08
C PHE A 66 16.58 1.51 -0.48
N LEU A 67 16.59 1.47 0.84
CA LEU A 67 16.79 0.25 1.61
C LEU A 67 15.85 0.26 2.81
N LEU A 68 15.06 -0.80 2.92
CA LEU A 68 14.32 -1.13 4.14
C LEU A 68 14.85 -2.47 4.68
N VAL A 69 15.13 -2.51 5.97
CA VAL A 69 15.53 -3.74 6.66
C VAL A 69 14.53 -3.99 7.77
N PHE A 70 13.89 -5.15 7.70
CA PHE A 70 12.80 -5.54 8.57
C PHE A 70 13.13 -6.75 9.43
N GLU A 71 12.34 -6.96 10.47
CA GLU A 71 12.25 -8.26 11.11
C GLU A 71 11.81 -9.32 10.09
N ASP A 72 12.38 -10.51 10.20
CA ASP A 72 11.85 -11.67 9.51
C ASP A 72 10.63 -12.20 10.28
N VAL A 73 9.47 -12.14 9.65
CA VAL A 73 8.21 -12.64 10.22
C VAL A 73 7.89 -14.08 9.81
N GLY A 74 8.83 -14.74 9.14
CA GLY A 74 8.69 -16.14 8.74
C GLY A 74 8.75 -17.14 9.91
N PRO A 75 8.28 -18.38 9.69
CA PRO A 75 7.49 -18.76 8.55
C PRO A 75 6.11 -18.12 8.55
N ALA A 76 5.59 -17.80 7.35
CA ALA A 76 4.31 -17.15 7.14
C ALA A 76 3.66 -17.67 5.84
N ARG A 77 2.35 -17.46 5.70
CA ARG A 77 1.60 -17.76 4.49
C ARG A 77 1.27 -16.45 3.78
N GLN A 78 1.80 -16.27 2.57
CA GLN A 78 1.41 -15.12 1.74
C GLN A 78 -0.03 -15.28 1.28
N GLY A 79 -0.79 -14.18 1.30
CA GLY A 79 -2.12 -14.14 0.71
C GLY A 79 -2.06 -14.22 -0.82
N ASP A 80 -3.16 -14.64 -1.43
CA ASP A 80 -3.33 -14.74 -2.89
C ASP A 80 -4.64 -14.06 -3.27
N GLN A 81 -4.53 -12.94 -3.98
CA GLN A 81 -5.69 -12.13 -4.35
C GLN A 81 -6.64 -12.88 -5.29
N ILE A 82 -6.12 -13.78 -6.13
CA ILE A 82 -6.94 -14.53 -7.11
C ILE A 82 -7.62 -15.73 -6.44
N ALA A 83 -6.92 -16.43 -5.56
CA ALA A 83 -7.48 -17.56 -4.80
C ALA A 83 -8.51 -17.09 -3.75
N GLY A 84 -8.38 -15.83 -3.29
CA GLY A 84 -9.19 -15.30 -2.22
C GLY A 84 -8.73 -15.74 -0.83
N CYS A 85 -9.57 -15.55 0.16
CA CYS A 85 -9.30 -15.94 1.55
C CYS A 85 -10.56 -16.40 2.28
N ASP A 86 -10.40 -17.06 3.39
CA ASP A 86 -11.50 -17.43 4.26
C ASP A 86 -11.97 -16.25 5.15
N ILE A 87 -13.02 -16.48 5.92
CA ILE A 87 -13.62 -15.46 6.80
C ILE A 87 -12.68 -15.06 7.93
N ALA A 88 -11.82 -15.95 8.41
CA ALA A 88 -10.88 -15.65 9.50
C ALA A 88 -9.79 -14.70 8.99
N ASP A 89 -9.21 -14.97 7.84
CA ASP A 89 -8.25 -14.12 7.15
C ASP A 89 -8.86 -12.75 6.81
N ALA A 90 -10.07 -12.74 6.23
CA ALA A 90 -10.76 -11.50 5.92
C ALA A 90 -10.99 -10.62 7.18
N ARG A 91 -11.37 -11.23 8.31
CA ARG A 91 -11.53 -10.51 9.58
C ARG A 91 -10.19 -9.98 10.11
N ALA A 92 -9.11 -10.76 10.00
CA ALA A 92 -7.79 -10.31 10.39
C ALA A 92 -7.36 -9.10 9.54
N ALA A 93 -7.53 -9.17 8.23
CA ALA A 93 -7.23 -8.07 7.31
C ALA A 93 -8.02 -6.80 7.61
N ILE A 94 -9.35 -6.88 7.76
CA ILE A 94 -10.18 -5.70 8.06
C ILE A 94 -9.85 -5.05 9.40
N ARG A 95 -9.42 -5.83 10.41
CA ARG A 95 -8.91 -5.26 11.66
C ARG A 95 -7.65 -4.43 11.44
N GLN A 96 -6.76 -4.86 10.52
CA GLN A 96 -5.57 -4.09 10.17
C GLN A 96 -5.92 -2.81 9.39
N ALA A 97 -6.90 -2.84 8.50
CA ALA A 97 -7.41 -1.62 7.88
C ALA A 97 -7.92 -0.63 8.95
N ALA A 98 -8.69 -1.11 9.91
CA ALA A 98 -9.15 -0.28 11.03
C ALA A 98 -7.98 0.24 11.89
N ALA A 99 -6.92 -0.54 12.07
CA ALA A 99 -5.72 -0.16 12.80
C ALA A 99 -4.88 0.92 12.09
N ILE A 100 -5.05 1.09 10.78
CA ILE A 100 -4.53 2.24 10.03
C ILE A 100 -5.48 3.44 10.15
N HIS A 101 -6.77 3.23 9.86
CA HIS A 101 -7.75 4.29 9.73
C HIS A 101 -8.06 4.99 11.05
N ALA A 102 -8.32 4.24 12.12
CA ALA A 102 -8.78 4.80 13.38
C ALA A 102 -7.75 5.73 14.05
N PRO A 103 -6.46 5.36 14.20
CA PRO A 103 -5.46 6.26 14.79
C PRO A 103 -5.16 7.48 13.93
N SER A 104 -5.38 7.41 12.61
CA SER A 104 -5.10 8.49 11.65
C SER A 104 -6.32 9.36 11.34
N TRP A 105 -7.50 9.02 11.86
CA TRP A 105 -8.76 9.70 11.55
C TRP A 105 -8.73 11.18 11.96
N ALA A 106 -8.85 12.08 10.99
CA ALA A 106 -8.78 13.53 11.16
C ALA A 106 -7.53 14.04 11.92
N ARG A 107 -6.43 13.28 11.89
CA ARG A 107 -5.21 13.59 12.60
C ARG A 107 -4.28 14.42 11.72
N ALA A 108 -4.27 15.75 11.94
CA ALA A 108 -3.49 16.71 11.15
C ALA A 108 -2.00 16.35 11.06
N GLU A 109 -1.38 15.93 12.18
CA GLU A 109 0.03 15.52 12.24
C GLU A 109 0.40 14.47 11.18
N LEU A 110 -0.52 13.55 10.87
CA LEU A 110 -0.31 12.51 9.86
C LEU A 110 -0.78 12.95 8.47
N LEU A 111 -1.87 13.71 8.37
CA LEU A 111 -2.51 14.02 7.10
C LEU A 111 -1.88 15.24 6.39
N GLU A 112 -1.15 16.09 7.13
CA GLU A 112 -0.45 17.26 6.61
C GLU A 112 1.05 17.01 6.38
N ALA A 113 1.53 15.78 6.58
CA ALA A 113 2.92 15.43 6.32
C ALA A 113 3.26 15.58 4.83
N ASP A 114 4.40 16.19 4.52
CA ASP A 114 4.81 16.52 3.15
C ASP A 114 4.85 15.31 2.21
N TRP A 115 5.20 14.13 2.74
CA TRP A 115 5.30 12.91 1.93
C TRP A 115 3.93 12.31 1.58
N ILE A 116 2.86 12.67 2.28
CA ILE A 116 1.48 12.22 2.02
C ILE A 116 0.79 13.13 1.01
N ALA A 117 1.11 14.42 1.03
CA ALA A 117 0.44 15.40 0.19
C ALA A 117 0.47 14.97 -1.29
N PRO A 118 -0.70 14.72 -1.91
CA PRO A 118 -0.74 14.42 -3.33
C PRO A 118 -0.35 15.67 -4.13
N PRO A 119 0.19 15.51 -5.35
CA PRO A 119 0.33 16.64 -6.26
C PRO A 119 -0.98 17.42 -6.35
N PRO A 120 -0.97 18.76 -6.36
CA PRO A 120 -2.18 19.58 -6.31
C PRO A 120 -3.21 19.25 -7.41
N ASP A 121 -2.74 18.82 -8.58
CA ASP A 121 -3.55 18.50 -9.76
C ASP A 121 -3.86 16.99 -9.91
N LEU A 122 -3.46 16.15 -8.95
CA LEU A 122 -3.60 14.69 -9.06
C LEU A 122 -5.06 14.27 -9.27
N ARG A 123 -5.98 14.84 -8.50
CA ARG A 123 -7.41 14.50 -8.59
C ARG A 123 -8.01 14.87 -9.95
N GLU A 124 -7.68 16.05 -10.46
CA GLU A 124 -8.09 16.50 -11.78
C GLU A 124 -7.54 15.57 -12.87
N ARG A 125 -6.25 15.25 -12.81
CA ARG A 125 -5.62 14.32 -13.75
C ARG A 125 -6.25 12.94 -13.72
N LEU A 126 -6.52 12.38 -12.52
CA LEU A 126 -7.18 11.07 -12.40
C LEU A 126 -8.59 11.11 -13.01
N GLY A 127 -9.37 12.15 -12.75
CA GLY A 127 -10.69 12.33 -13.36
C GLY A 127 -10.65 12.41 -14.87
N ALA A 128 -9.66 13.09 -15.44
CA ALA A 128 -9.48 13.22 -16.89
C ALA A 128 -8.95 11.94 -17.57
N MET A 129 -8.10 11.18 -16.86
CA MET A 129 -7.50 9.93 -17.40
C MET A 129 -8.45 8.73 -17.32
N TYR A 130 -9.34 8.69 -16.36
CA TYR A 130 -10.17 7.51 -16.09
C TYR A 130 -11.03 7.08 -17.29
N PRO A 131 -11.72 7.97 -18.03
CA PRO A 131 -12.50 7.55 -19.21
C PRO A 131 -11.68 6.85 -20.28
N GLN A 132 -10.43 7.28 -20.50
CA GLN A 132 -9.53 6.64 -21.48
C GLN A 132 -9.07 5.26 -20.97
N ALA A 133 -8.73 5.14 -19.69
CA ALA A 133 -8.40 3.86 -19.08
C ALA A 133 -9.58 2.88 -19.14
N GLN A 134 -10.81 3.37 -18.92
CA GLN A 134 -12.03 2.56 -19.05
C GLN A 134 -12.27 2.08 -20.48
N ALA A 135 -12.01 2.90 -21.49
CA ALA A 135 -12.13 2.48 -22.88
C ALA A 135 -11.20 1.31 -23.22
N ILE A 136 -9.93 1.39 -22.78
CA ILE A 136 -8.95 0.30 -22.94
C ILE A 136 -9.37 -0.96 -22.16
N PHE A 137 -9.86 -0.78 -20.93
CA PHE A 137 -10.36 -1.88 -20.10
C PHE A 137 -11.54 -2.57 -20.75
N ARG A 138 -12.51 -1.81 -21.26
CA ARG A 138 -13.67 -2.34 -22.00
C ARG A 138 -13.24 -3.17 -23.20
N GLU A 139 -12.33 -2.67 -24.03
CA GLU A 139 -11.84 -3.40 -25.21
C GLU A 139 -11.19 -4.74 -24.80
N ARG A 140 -10.39 -4.72 -23.73
CA ARG A 140 -9.67 -5.91 -23.26
C ARG A 140 -10.56 -6.97 -22.62
N TYR A 141 -11.62 -6.57 -21.91
CA TYR A 141 -12.40 -7.45 -21.05
C TYR A 141 -13.88 -7.58 -21.46
N ALA A 142 -14.28 -7.07 -22.63
CA ALA A 142 -15.66 -7.10 -23.11
C ALA A 142 -16.29 -8.51 -23.09
N ASP A 143 -15.50 -9.52 -23.47
CA ASP A 143 -15.96 -10.90 -23.56
C ASP A 143 -15.85 -11.70 -22.27
N SER A 144 -15.20 -11.16 -21.23
CA SER A 144 -14.89 -11.88 -19.99
C SER A 144 -15.52 -11.26 -18.74
N LEU A 145 -15.92 -10.00 -18.79
CA LEU A 145 -16.56 -9.32 -17.66
C LEU A 145 -18.07 -9.37 -17.82
N ASP A 146 -18.77 -9.61 -16.70
CA ASP A 146 -20.22 -9.53 -16.63
C ASP A 146 -20.72 -8.18 -17.16
N PRO A 147 -21.75 -8.16 -18.03
CA PRO A 147 -22.29 -6.91 -18.60
C PRO A 147 -22.73 -5.89 -17.55
N ASP A 148 -23.30 -6.31 -16.44
CA ASP A 148 -23.73 -5.41 -15.36
C ASP A 148 -22.52 -4.76 -14.68
N CYS A 149 -21.44 -5.51 -14.49
CA CYS A 149 -20.16 -4.97 -14.00
C CYS A 149 -19.57 -3.95 -14.98
N MET A 150 -19.59 -4.24 -16.27
CA MET A 150 -19.12 -3.32 -17.31
C MET A 150 -19.96 -2.03 -17.31
N ALA A 151 -21.26 -2.12 -17.16
CA ALA A 151 -22.15 -0.95 -17.09
C ALA A 151 -21.82 -0.05 -15.88
N VAL A 152 -21.47 -0.62 -14.73
CA VAL A 152 -21.01 0.15 -13.56
C VAL A 152 -19.68 0.87 -13.85
N CYS A 153 -18.73 0.19 -14.53
CA CYS A 153 -17.47 0.80 -14.92
C CYS A 153 -17.69 2.01 -15.87
N ASP A 154 -18.64 1.91 -16.81
CA ASP A 154 -18.97 3.00 -17.72
C ASP A 154 -19.62 4.20 -16.99
N GLN A 155 -20.55 3.93 -16.09
CA GLN A 155 -21.15 4.97 -15.25
C GLN A 155 -20.10 5.69 -14.41
N LEU A 156 -19.12 4.95 -13.88
CA LEU A 156 -18.00 5.58 -13.16
C LEU A 156 -17.14 6.44 -14.10
N ALA A 157 -16.91 6.01 -15.35
CA ALA A 157 -16.16 6.80 -16.30
C ALA A 157 -16.85 8.13 -16.61
N GLU A 158 -18.19 8.15 -16.74
CA GLU A 158 -18.97 9.38 -16.92
C GLU A 158 -18.92 10.30 -15.68
N ALA A 159 -18.89 9.71 -14.47
CA ALA A 159 -18.88 10.44 -13.22
C ALA A 159 -17.46 10.71 -12.67
N SER A 160 -16.40 10.29 -13.36
CA SER A 160 -15.05 10.23 -12.83
C SER A 160 -14.53 11.58 -12.30
N SER A 161 -14.73 12.67 -13.05
CA SER A 161 -14.32 14.01 -12.61
C SER A 161 -15.00 14.45 -11.30
N ALA A 162 -16.31 14.16 -11.17
CA ALA A 162 -17.05 14.45 -9.94
C ALA A 162 -16.59 13.55 -8.78
N TRP A 163 -16.34 12.27 -9.06
CA TRP A 163 -15.84 11.31 -8.06
C TRP A 163 -14.48 11.69 -7.51
N PHE A 164 -13.50 11.93 -8.37
CA PHE A 164 -12.14 12.28 -7.96
C PHE A 164 -12.02 13.71 -7.42
N GLY A 165 -12.87 14.63 -7.86
CA GLY A 165 -12.90 16.02 -7.39
C GLY A 165 -13.59 16.23 -6.04
N ARG A 166 -14.24 15.18 -5.47
CA ARG A 166 -14.95 15.29 -4.20
C ARG A 166 -13.99 15.49 -3.03
N GLU A 167 -14.37 16.35 -2.11
CA GLU A 167 -13.71 16.54 -0.83
C GLU A 167 -14.67 16.10 0.29
N ASP A 168 -14.40 14.96 0.89
CA ASP A 168 -15.20 14.39 1.97
C ASP A 168 -14.36 14.34 3.26
N PRO A 169 -14.36 15.39 4.10
CA PRO A 169 -13.81 15.29 5.43
C PRO A 169 -14.77 14.51 6.37
N PRO A 170 -14.24 13.85 7.40
CA PRO A 170 -12.83 13.75 7.76
C PRO A 170 -12.07 12.73 6.92
N GLN A 171 -10.76 12.89 6.83
CA GLN A 171 -9.85 11.99 6.12
C GLN A 171 -9.07 11.11 7.11
N CYS A 172 -8.51 10.02 6.60
CA CYS A 172 -7.56 9.17 7.30
C CYS A 172 -6.50 8.66 6.33
N LEU A 173 -5.42 8.09 6.86
CA LEU A 173 -4.48 7.34 6.04
C LEU A 173 -5.15 6.10 5.48
N VAL A 174 -4.84 5.78 4.22
CA VAL A 174 -5.22 4.54 3.58
C VAL A 174 -3.97 3.86 3.03
N HIS A 175 -3.98 2.54 2.99
CA HIS A 175 -2.87 1.76 2.46
C HIS A 175 -2.64 2.01 0.95
N GLY A 176 -3.72 2.23 0.19
CA GLY A 176 -3.64 2.48 -1.26
C GLY A 176 -3.64 1.21 -2.12
N ASP A 177 -3.09 0.09 -1.64
CA ASP A 177 -3.11 -1.22 -2.32
C ASP A 177 -3.41 -2.35 -1.33
N PHE A 178 -4.52 -2.24 -0.59
CA PHE A 178 -4.92 -3.17 0.47
C PHE A 178 -5.52 -4.44 -0.12
N ARG A 179 -4.65 -5.36 -0.54
CA ARG A 179 -5.00 -6.63 -1.18
C ARG A 179 -4.24 -7.80 -0.55
N LEU A 180 -4.73 -9.02 -0.77
CA LEU A 180 -4.18 -10.21 -0.11
C LEU A 180 -2.70 -10.46 -0.42
N ASP A 181 -2.22 -10.13 -1.63
CA ASP A 181 -0.80 -10.29 -1.99
C ASP A 181 0.15 -9.46 -1.10
N ASN A 182 -0.37 -8.37 -0.50
CA ASN A 182 0.36 -7.50 0.42
C ASN A 182 0.14 -7.87 1.90
N MET A 183 -0.27 -9.12 2.16
CA MET A 183 -0.54 -9.63 3.50
C MET A 183 0.18 -10.95 3.74
N LEU A 184 0.79 -11.09 4.90
CA LEU A 184 1.35 -12.33 5.41
C LEU A 184 0.49 -12.83 6.56
N PHE A 185 -0.10 -14.00 6.39
CA PHE A 185 -0.91 -14.66 7.41
C PHE A 185 -0.09 -15.69 8.19
N ASP A 186 -0.55 -16.04 9.39
CA ASP A 186 0.05 -17.06 10.25
C ASP A 186 1.55 -16.80 10.50
N ILE A 187 1.93 -15.52 10.65
CA ILE A 187 3.32 -15.13 10.81
C ILE A 187 3.95 -15.76 12.05
N ARG A 188 5.27 -15.96 12.01
CA ARG A 188 6.04 -16.65 13.05
C ARG A 188 5.50 -18.05 13.37
N GLY A 189 5.07 -18.76 12.32
CA GLY A 189 4.50 -20.10 12.46
C GLY A 189 3.14 -20.13 13.16
N GLY A 190 2.31 -19.10 12.93
CA GLY A 190 0.97 -18.99 13.50
C GLY A 190 0.90 -18.36 14.92
N GLN A 191 2.00 -17.80 15.41
CA GLN A 191 2.00 -17.08 16.68
C GLN A 191 1.24 -15.75 16.61
N GLU A 192 1.22 -15.13 15.43
CA GLU A 192 0.47 -13.91 15.16
C GLU A 192 -0.36 -14.10 13.88
N PRO A 193 -1.58 -13.53 13.80
CA PRO A 193 -2.50 -13.86 12.72
C PRO A 193 -2.11 -13.26 11.37
N ILE A 194 -1.47 -12.05 11.35
CA ILE A 194 -1.25 -11.31 10.10
C ILE A 194 -0.17 -10.24 10.28
N ALA A 195 0.53 -9.92 9.19
CA ALA A 195 1.26 -8.66 9.00
C ALA A 195 0.90 -8.05 7.64
N ILE A 196 0.85 -6.71 7.59
CA ILE A 196 0.58 -5.93 6.38
C ILE A 196 1.91 -5.43 5.82
N LEU A 197 2.08 -5.56 4.51
CA LEU A 197 3.26 -5.15 3.75
C LEU A 197 2.92 -4.00 2.80
N ASP A 198 3.93 -3.26 2.35
CA ASP A 198 3.91 -2.23 1.29
C ASP A 198 3.16 -0.94 1.64
#